data_141fede445a2347e1d2fe4b025c984fc
#
_entry.id   141fede445a2347e1d2fe4b025c984fc
#
_cell.length_a   1.000
_cell.length_b   1.000
_cell.length_c   1.000
_cell.angle_alpha   90.00
_cell.angle_beta   90.00
_cell.angle_gamma   90.00
#
_symmetry.space_group_name_H-M   'P 1'
#
loop_
_entity.id
_entity.type
_entity.pdbx_description
1 polymer ?
#
loop_
_entity_poly.entity_id
_entity_poly.type
_entity_poly.pdbx_seq_one_letter_code
_entity_poly.pdbx_strand_id
1 'polypeptide(L)'
;VNDQREADIGAAFGPFRLFAAQRLLLEHEKPLRLGSRALEILTVLLENPGALVTKEELVARVWPDTFVEEGNLRVHMAALRRALGDGQAGNRYVVTVPGRGYRFVAPVSMLEPSAPAPPKSRAEAASNLPLPLTRMVGRAEIVAALGVQLAQRRFITIVGAGGIGKTTVAVAIADAVTPNYRDKVAFVDLSPLTDAALIPSMVAAILGLPTHSENALTALIAFLSDKELLLVLDSCEHVVDAVANMVERVLEAAPGVHILATSREPLRAAGERLYRLLPLGVPPSSVGLKAEEAQAFPAIQLFV
;
A
#
# COMPACT_ATOMS: atom_id res chain seq x y z
N VAL A 1 17.66 10.01 24.48
CA VAL A 1 17.05 11.14 23.73
C VAL A 1 17.66 11.30 22.34
N ASN A 2 18.55 10.35 21.89
CA ASN A 2 19.31 10.48 20.65
C ASN A 2 18.97 9.41 19.58
N ASP A 3 17.99 8.52 19.85
CA ASP A 3 17.74 7.32 19.03
C ASP A 3 16.56 7.46 18.05
N GLN A 4 15.85 8.59 18.02
CA GLN A 4 14.69 8.80 17.14
C GLN A 4 14.98 9.69 15.91
N ARG A 5 16.22 10.18 15.73
CA ARG A 5 16.57 11.02 14.58
C ARG A 5 17.25 10.27 13.42
N GLU A 6 17.65 9.02 13.62
CA GLU A 6 18.33 8.21 12.59
C GLU A 6 17.37 7.48 11.62
N ALA A 7 16.07 7.44 11.88
CA ALA A 7 15.11 6.62 11.14
C ALA A 7 14.59 7.23 9.83
N ASP A 8 14.89 8.48 9.51
CA ASP A 8 14.30 9.18 8.35
C ASP A 8 15.33 9.62 7.30
N ILE A 9 16.52 9.02 7.34
CA ILE A 9 17.59 9.35 6.40
C ILE A 9 17.34 8.60 5.11
N GLY A 10 17.01 9.33 4.05
CA GLY A 10 16.97 8.81 2.69
C GLY A 10 18.39 8.61 2.14
N ALA A 11 18.62 7.61 1.32
CA ALA A 11 19.87 7.39 0.60
C ALA A 11 19.64 7.55 -0.91
N ALA A 12 20.48 8.36 -1.56
CA ALA A 12 20.50 8.52 -3.02
C ALA A 12 21.76 7.87 -3.62
N PHE A 13 21.59 7.12 -4.71
CA PHE A 13 22.65 6.48 -5.44
C PHE A 13 22.28 6.30 -6.92
N GLY A 14 23.11 6.76 -7.83
CA GLY A 14 22.76 6.78 -9.26
C GLY A 14 21.40 7.44 -9.51
N PRO A 15 20.49 6.80 -10.25
CA PRO A 15 19.13 7.32 -10.50
C PRO A 15 18.16 6.99 -9.38
N PHE A 16 18.60 6.32 -8.30
CA PHE A 16 17.75 5.78 -7.25
C PHE A 16 17.75 6.63 -5.98
N ARG A 17 16.58 6.64 -5.31
CA ARG A 17 16.42 7.18 -3.96
C ARG A 17 15.68 6.17 -3.09
N LEU A 18 16.30 5.76 -1.98
CA LEU A 18 15.69 4.88 -0.99
C LEU A 18 15.24 5.67 0.22
N PHE A 19 13.99 5.53 0.59
CA PHE A 19 13.39 6.00 1.84
C PHE A 19 13.09 4.77 2.71
N ALA A 20 14.02 4.41 3.57
CA ALA A 20 13.96 3.15 4.33
C ALA A 20 12.74 3.07 5.24
N ALA A 21 12.41 4.14 5.97
CA ALA A 21 11.24 4.22 6.85
C ALA A 21 9.91 4.07 6.09
N GLN A 22 9.86 4.55 4.85
CA GLN A 22 8.68 4.47 4.00
C GLN A 22 8.65 3.19 3.14
N ARG A 23 9.71 2.37 3.21
CA ARG A 23 9.90 1.17 2.37
C ARG A 23 9.75 1.47 0.88
N LEU A 24 10.20 2.66 0.44
CA LEU A 24 10.03 3.19 -0.89
C LEU A 24 11.38 3.32 -1.60
N LEU A 25 11.48 2.71 -2.79
CA LEU A 25 12.59 2.92 -3.72
C LEU A 25 12.07 3.64 -4.95
N LEU A 26 12.68 4.76 -5.31
CA LEU A 26 12.37 5.52 -6.52
C LEU A 26 13.52 5.38 -7.53
N GLU A 27 13.16 5.30 -8.83
CA GLU A 27 14.06 5.47 -9.96
C GLU A 27 13.60 6.69 -10.78
N HIS A 28 14.44 7.72 -10.93
CA HIS A 28 14.05 8.98 -11.60
C HIS A 28 12.70 9.52 -11.13
N GLU A 29 12.48 9.59 -9.79
CA GLU A 29 11.23 10.04 -9.13
C GLU A 29 10.01 9.11 -9.35
N LYS A 30 10.17 7.95 -9.98
CA LYS A 30 9.10 6.97 -10.16
C LYS A 30 9.28 5.80 -9.19
N PRO A 31 8.22 5.34 -8.52
CA PRO A 31 8.30 4.17 -7.65
C PRO A 31 8.78 2.93 -8.40
N LEU A 32 9.88 2.34 -7.94
CA LEU A 32 10.39 1.07 -8.44
C LEU A 32 9.92 -0.06 -7.53
N ARG A 33 9.22 -1.04 -8.11
CA ARG A 33 8.73 -2.20 -7.36
C ARG A 33 9.88 -3.15 -7.04
N LEU A 34 10.12 -3.34 -5.76
CA LEU A 34 11.08 -4.30 -5.25
C LEU A 34 10.39 -5.13 -4.16
N GLY A 35 10.57 -6.46 -4.19
CA GLY A 35 10.03 -7.32 -3.14
C GLY A 35 10.57 -6.95 -1.77
N SER A 36 9.76 -7.10 -0.71
CA SER A 36 10.08 -6.63 0.65
C SER A 36 11.46 -7.09 1.16
N ARG A 37 11.82 -8.34 0.94
CA ARG A 37 13.12 -8.88 1.37
C ARG A 37 14.30 -8.33 0.55
N ALA A 38 14.11 -8.09 -0.74
CA ALA A 38 15.13 -7.46 -1.57
C ALA A 38 15.33 -5.98 -1.19
N LEU A 39 14.27 -5.30 -0.77
CA LEU A 39 14.33 -3.93 -0.25
C LEU A 39 15.07 -3.88 1.10
N GLU A 40 14.79 -4.82 2.00
CA GLU A 40 15.49 -4.95 3.29
C GLU A 40 16.98 -5.22 3.09
N ILE A 41 17.35 -6.11 2.16
CA ILE A 41 18.75 -6.35 1.78
C ILE A 41 19.41 -5.04 1.31
N LEU A 42 18.75 -4.26 0.46
CA LEU A 42 19.26 -2.98 -0.02
C LEU A 42 19.47 -2.00 1.13
N THR A 43 18.51 -1.91 2.05
CA THR A 43 18.61 -1.05 3.25
C THR A 43 19.83 -1.41 4.08
N VAL A 44 20.04 -2.68 4.40
CA VAL A 44 21.20 -3.15 5.17
C VAL A 44 22.52 -2.82 4.46
N LEU A 45 22.58 -2.98 3.14
CA LEU A 45 23.77 -2.66 2.35
C LEU A 45 24.07 -1.15 2.29
N LEU A 46 23.04 -0.30 2.36
CA LEU A 46 23.18 1.15 2.31
C LEU A 46 23.44 1.80 3.68
N GLU A 47 23.30 1.09 4.78
CA GLU A 47 23.70 1.60 6.11
C GLU A 47 25.20 1.81 6.22
N ASN A 48 25.99 0.95 5.57
CA ASN A 48 27.45 1.06 5.56
C ASN A 48 27.98 0.91 4.11
N PRO A 49 27.84 1.93 3.27
CA PRO A 49 28.28 1.86 1.88
C PRO A 49 29.78 1.58 1.79
N GLY A 50 30.17 0.67 0.90
CA GLY A 50 31.57 0.27 0.73
C GLY A 50 32.03 -0.79 1.73
N ALA A 51 31.35 -1.03 2.84
CA ALA A 51 31.69 -2.10 3.77
C ALA A 51 31.25 -3.48 3.25
N LEU A 52 31.95 -4.52 3.71
CA LEU A 52 31.54 -5.90 3.48
C LEU A 52 30.45 -6.26 4.48
N VAL A 53 29.28 -6.66 4.00
CA VAL A 53 28.22 -7.25 4.80
C VAL A 53 28.25 -8.75 4.56
N THR A 54 28.40 -9.54 5.62
CA THR A 54 28.48 -11.00 5.51
C THR A 54 27.13 -11.62 5.17
N LYS A 55 27.13 -12.87 4.69
CA LYS A 55 25.87 -13.58 4.40
C LYS A 55 25.08 -13.81 5.68
N GLU A 56 25.78 -14.19 6.74
CA GLU A 56 25.22 -14.44 8.07
C GLU A 56 24.56 -13.17 8.63
N GLU A 57 25.21 -12.04 8.50
CA GLU A 57 24.67 -10.73 8.93
C GLU A 57 23.44 -10.34 8.13
N LEU A 58 23.45 -10.52 6.80
CA LEU A 58 22.27 -10.28 5.96
C LEU A 58 21.10 -11.17 6.33
N VAL A 59 21.37 -12.46 6.54
CA VAL A 59 20.31 -13.41 6.93
C VAL A 59 19.75 -13.06 8.30
N ALA A 60 20.59 -12.79 9.29
CA ALA A 60 20.16 -12.44 10.65
C ALA A 60 19.31 -11.17 10.69
N ARG A 61 19.64 -10.17 9.87
CA ARG A 61 18.92 -8.88 9.85
C ARG A 61 17.66 -8.89 9.02
N VAL A 62 17.66 -9.60 7.90
CA VAL A 62 16.52 -9.64 6.97
C VAL A 62 15.50 -10.74 7.38
N TRP A 63 15.93 -11.77 8.10
CA TRP A 63 15.08 -12.86 8.59
C TRP A 63 15.36 -13.21 10.07
N PRO A 64 15.09 -12.30 11.03
CA PRO A 64 15.49 -12.46 12.43
C PRO A 64 14.91 -13.71 13.10
N ASP A 65 13.72 -14.18 12.66
CA ASP A 65 12.98 -15.26 13.33
C ASP A 65 12.82 -16.52 12.44
N THR A 66 13.57 -16.60 11.34
CA THR A 66 13.39 -17.70 10.37
C THR A 66 14.71 -18.31 9.97
N PHE A 67 14.84 -19.64 10.06
CA PHE A 67 15.97 -20.34 9.48
C PHE A 67 15.87 -20.31 7.95
N VAL A 68 16.79 -19.60 7.30
CA VAL A 68 16.77 -19.39 5.84
C VAL A 68 18.04 -20.00 5.24
N GLU A 69 17.87 -20.84 4.23
CA GLU A 69 18.99 -21.38 3.45
C GLU A 69 19.63 -20.28 2.57
N GLU A 70 20.94 -20.39 2.33
CA GLU A 70 21.68 -19.43 1.47
C GLU A 70 21.06 -19.25 0.07
N GLY A 71 20.31 -20.26 -0.42
CA GLY A 71 19.58 -20.20 -1.67
C GLY A 71 18.60 -19.05 -1.75
N ASN A 72 17.87 -18.78 -0.67
CA ASN A 72 16.89 -17.69 -0.61
C ASN A 72 17.55 -16.32 -0.67
N LEU A 73 18.67 -16.11 0.02
CA LEU A 73 19.44 -14.88 -0.06
C LEU A 73 19.88 -14.59 -1.51
N ARG A 74 20.32 -15.62 -2.23
CA ARG A 74 20.75 -15.49 -3.64
C ARG A 74 19.59 -15.10 -4.56
N VAL A 75 18.40 -15.64 -4.35
CA VAL A 75 17.18 -15.30 -5.12
C VAL A 75 16.83 -13.82 -4.95
N HIS A 76 16.78 -13.35 -3.69
CA HIS A 76 16.46 -11.95 -3.42
C HIS A 76 17.55 -10.99 -3.87
N MET A 77 18.82 -11.37 -3.76
CA MET A 77 19.94 -10.60 -4.30
C MET A 77 19.89 -10.51 -5.83
N ALA A 78 19.52 -11.59 -6.53
CA ALA A 78 19.33 -11.56 -7.98
C ALA A 78 18.15 -10.66 -8.38
N ALA A 79 17.05 -10.68 -7.63
CA ALA A 79 15.92 -9.79 -7.82
C ALA A 79 16.32 -8.31 -7.62
N LEU A 80 17.08 -8.00 -6.57
CA LEU A 80 17.62 -6.68 -6.30
C LEU A 80 18.50 -6.18 -7.47
N ARG A 81 19.46 -6.98 -7.90
CA ARG A 81 20.36 -6.62 -9.02
C ARG A 81 19.59 -6.36 -10.31
N ARG A 82 18.59 -7.20 -10.60
CA ARG A 82 17.75 -7.02 -11.79
C ARG A 82 16.98 -5.70 -11.71
N ALA A 83 16.39 -5.39 -10.57
CA ALA A 83 15.62 -4.16 -10.37
C ALA A 83 16.49 -2.90 -10.48
N LEU A 84 17.74 -2.95 -10.01
CA LEU A 84 18.69 -1.85 -10.10
C LEU A 84 19.41 -1.76 -11.48
N GLY A 85 19.18 -2.72 -12.39
CA GLY A 85 19.96 -2.79 -13.63
C GLY A 85 21.46 -3.02 -13.40
N ASP A 86 21.83 -3.69 -12.28
CA ASP A 86 23.22 -3.96 -11.89
C ASP A 86 23.90 -4.86 -12.93
N GLY A 87 25.06 -4.40 -13.46
CA GLY A 87 25.78 -5.05 -14.54
C GLY A 87 25.31 -4.68 -15.95
N GLN A 88 24.31 -3.80 -16.10
CA GLN A 88 23.84 -3.28 -17.37
C GLN A 88 24.40 -1.86 -17.63
N ALA A 89 24.72 -1.53 -18.86
CA ALA A 89 25.23 -0.20 -19.27
C ALA A 89 26.40 0.35 -18.42
N GLY A 90 27.21 -0.53 -17.82
CA GLY A 90 28.33 -0.13 -16.96
C GLY A 90 27.96 0.18 -15.51
N ASN A 91 26.68 0.10 -15.14
CA ASN A 91 26.22 0.34 -13.77
C ASN A 91 26.62 -0.83 -12.85
N ARG A 92 27.20 -0.51 -11.71
CA ARG A 92 27.60 -1.50 -10.71
C ARG A 92 27.25 -1.01 -9.32
N TYR A 93 26.29 -1.65 -8.70
CA TYR A 93 25.77 -1.28 -7.38
C TYR A 93 26.22 -2.25 -6.30
N VAL A 94 26.11 -3.56 -6.56
CA VAL A 94 26.41 -4.61 -5.58
C VAL A 94 27.46 -5.57 -6.10
N VAL A 95 28.56 -5.71 -5.37
CA VAL A 95 29.65 -6.67 -5.66
C VAL A 95 29.53 -7.86 -4.71
N THR A 96 29.63 -9.08 -5.27
CA THR A 96 29.80 -10.30 -4.49
C THR A 96 31.27 -10.44 -4.11
N VAL A 97 31.53 -10.64 -2.80
CA VAL A 97 32.85 -11.04 -2.31
C VAL A 97 32.79 -12.56 -2.09
N PRO A 98 33.48 -13.36 -2.93
CA PRO A 98 33.37 -14.82 -2.90
C PRO A 98 33.63 -15.39 -1.50
N GLY A 99 32.75 -16.30 -1.06
CA GLY A 99 32.87 -16.95 0.26
C GLY A 99 32.57 -16.06 1.47
N ARG A 100 32.38 -14.74 1.32
CA ARG A 100 32.26 -13.82 2.45
C ARG A 100 30.91 -13.08 2.52
N GLY A 101 30.45 -12.50 1.40
CA GLY A 101 29.20 -11.72 1.43
C GLY A 101 29.06 -10.76 0.24
N TYR A 102 28.48 -9.61 0.52
CA TYR A 102 28.19 -8.59 -0.48
C TYR A 102 28.65 -7.20 -0.03
N ARG A 103 28.89 -6.31 -0.99
CA ARG A 103 29.30 -4.94 -0.74
C ARG A 103 28.57 -4.01 -1.70
N PHE A 104 28.01 -2.92 -1.19
CA PHE A 104 27.50 -1.84 -2.02
C PHE A 104 28.66 -0.96 -2.46
N VAL A 105 28.79 -0.70 -3.78
CA VAL A 105 29.98 -0.04 -4.33
C VAL A 105 29.70 1.27 -5.05
N ALA A 106 28.45 1.59 -5.32
CA ALA A 106 28.11 2.87 -5.92
C ALA A 106 28.23 4.00 -4.89
N PRO A 107 28.57 5.24 -5.33
CA PRO A 107 28.54 6.41 -4.45
C PRO A 107 27.14 6.60 -3.86
N VAL A 108 27.08 6.76 -2.55
CA VAL A 108 25.83 7.02 -1.81
C VAL A 108 25.92 8.41 -1.21
N SER A 109 24.92 9.22 -1.47
CA SER A 109 24.70 10.50 -0.80
C SER A 109 23.55 10.33 0.19
N MET A 110 23.82 10.63 1.47
CA MET A 110 22.74 10.71 2.46
C MET A 110 21.92 11.94 2.10
N LEU A 111 20.64 11.73 1.92
CA LEU A 111 19.70 12.83 1.78
C LEU A 111 19.49 13.40 3.19
N GLU A 112 20.11 14.55 3.49
CA GLU A 112 19.77 15.28 4.71
C GLU A 112 18.24 15.47 4.74
N PRO A 113 17.59 15.40 5.93
CA PRO A 113 16.22 15.80 6.05
C PRO A 113 16.17 17.26 5.59
N SER A 114 15.81 17.46 4.33
CA SER A 114 15.59 18.79 3.78
C SER A 114 14.58 19.46 4.69
N ALA A 115 14.93 20.61 5.25
CA ALA A 115 13.96 21.48 5.91
C ALA A 115 12.74 21.55 5.01
N PRO A 116 11.51 21.38 5.55
CA PRO A 116 10.34 21.21 4.71
C PRO A 116 10.27 22.38 3.72
N ALA A 117 10.41 22.07 2.44
CA ALA A 117 9.97 22.97 1.40
C ALA A 117 8.52 23.34 1.73
N PRO A 118 8.11 24.62 1.54
CA PRO A 118 6.76 25.02 1.87
C PRO A 118 5.78 24.03 1.22
N PRO A 119 4.78 23.53 1.96
CA PRO A 119 4.02 22.37 1.58
C PRO A 119 3.42 22.56 0.19
N LYS A 120 3.93 21.80 -0.78
CA LYS A 120 3.21 21.53 -2.00
C LYS A 120 1.99 20.76 -1.54
N SER A 121 0.86 21.42 -1.58
CA SER A 121 -0.47 20.92 -1.26
C SER A 121 -0.52 19.80 -0.20
N ARG A 122 -1.14 20.12 0.91
CA ARG A 122 -1.35 19.30 2.12
C ARG A 122 -1.94 17.88 1.86
N ALA A 123 -2.29 17.56 0.61
CA ALA A 123 -2.94 16.34 0.17
C ALA A 123 -1.98 15.20 -0.23
N GLU A 124 -0.73 15.50 -0.66
CA GLU A 124 0.17 14.46 -1.19
C GLU A 124 0.93 13.64 -0.13
N ALA A 125 1.00 14.12 1.10
CA ALA A 125 1.73 13.44 2.18
C ALA A 125 0.89 12.42 2.98
N ALA A 126 -0.40 12.29 2.71
CA ALA A 126 -1.35 11.67 3.63
C ALA A 126 -1.99 10.35 3.15
N SER A 127 -1.62 9.81 2.00
CA SER A 127 -2.29 8.63 1.46
C SER A 127 -1.32 7.52 1.03
N ASN A 128 -1.64 6.25 1.39
CA ASN A 128 -0.96 5.05 0.91
C ASN A 128 -1.80 4.30 -0.13
N LEU A 129 -2.68 5.00 -0.86
CA LEU A 129 -3.51 4.40 -1.90
C LEU A 129 -2.66 3.72 -2.99
N PRO A 130 -3.05 2.54 -3.47
CA PRO A 130 -2.43 1.93 -4.62
C PRO A 130 -2.54 2.84 -5.83
N LEU A 131 -1.44 3.01 -6.57
CA LEU A 131 -1.49 3.75 -7.81
C LEU A 131 -2.41 3.03 -8.82
N PRO A 132 -3.31 3.74 -9.50
CA PRO A 132 -4.17 3.15 -10.51
C PRO A 132 -3.30 2.57 -11.64
N LEU A 133 -3.38 1.26 -11.84
CA LEU A 133 -2.56 0.55 -12.84
C LEU A 133 -3.12 0.68 -14.26
N THR A 134 -4.41 1.01 -14.37
CA THR A 134 -5.14 1.11 -15.64
C THR A 134 -6.18 2.22 -15.57
N ARG A 135 -6.53 2.78 -16.73
CA ARG A 135 -7.64 3.72 -16.83
C ARG A 135 -8.93 3.03 -16.41
N MET A 136 -9.62 3.63 -15.44
CA MET A 136 -10.94 3.14 -15.02
C MET A 136 -11.96 3.37 -16.14
N VAL A 137 -12.67 2.31 -16.53
CA VAL A 137 -13.67 2.34 -17.62
C VAL A 137 -15.07 2.20 -17.07
N GLY A 138 -16.00 3.07 -17.48
CA GLY A 138 -17.43 2.95 -17.22
C GLY A 138 -17.87 3.04 -15.76
N ARG A 139 -17.06 3.65 -14.88
CA ARG A 139 -17.34 3.73 -13.43
C ARG A 139 -17.33 5.16 -12.86
N ALA A 140 -17.09 6.18 -13.69
CA ALA A 140 -16.94 7.57 -13.23
C ALA A 140 -18.16 8.07 -12.46
N GLU A 141 -19.37 7.77 -12.92
CA GLU A 141 -20.62 8.18 -12.25
C GLU A 141 -20.77 7.50 -10.88
N ILE A 142 -20.38 6.23 -10.77
CA ILE A 142 -20.42 5.48 -9.51
C ILE A 142 -19.43 6.09 -8.50
N VAL A 143 -18.23 6.42 -8.95
CA VAL A 143 -17.20 7.05 -8.10
C VAL A 143 -17.70 8.40 -7.58
N ALA A 144 -18.24 9.24 -8.46
CA ALA A 144 -18.79 10.55 -8.06
C ALA A 144 -19.97 10.40 -7.06
N ALA A 145 -20.91 9.50 -7.36
CA ALA A 145 -22.07 9.28 -6.51
C ALA A 145 -21.68 8.73 -5.12
N LEU A 146 -20.78 7.76 -5.06
CA LEU A 146 -20.32 7.20 -3.78
C LEU A 146 -19.42 8.16 -3.01
N GLY A 147 -18.64 9.00 -3.68
CA GLY A 147 -17.88 10.08 -3.03
C GLY A 147 -18.79 11.05 -2.29
N VAL A 148 -19.90 11.46 -2.90
CA VAL A 148 -20.92 12.31 -2.24
C VAL A 148 -21.60 11.56 -1.08
N GLN A 149 -21.94 10.29 -1.26
CA GLN A 149 -22.57 9.49 -0.21
C GLN A 149 -21.64 9.29 0.99
N LEU A 150 -20.33 9.11 0.76
CA LEU A 150 -19.35 8.91 1.81
C LEU A 150 -19.23 10.11 2.75
N ALA A 151 -19.43 11.34 2.23
CA ALA A 151 -19.49 12.53 3.06
C ALA A 151 -20.72 12.57 3.99
N GLN A 152 -21.80 11.89 3.62
CA GLN A 152 -23.04 11.84 4.40
C GLN A 152 -23.17 10.59 5.28
N ARG A 153 -22.44 9.54 4.92
CA ARG A 153 -22.52 8.20 5.53
C ARG A 153 -21.10 7.76 5.88
N ARG A 154 -20.84 7.64 7.15
CA ARG A 154 -19.48 7.29 7.64
C ARG A 154 -19.03 5.88 7.31
N PHE A 155 -19.95 4.99 6.89
CA PHE A 155 -19.60 3.61 6.57
C PHE A 155 -20.34 3.12 5.33
N ILE A 156 -19.56 2.79 4.29
CA ILE A 156 -20.07 2.22 3.03
C ILE A 156 -19.28 0.94 2.72
N THR A 157 -20.00 -0.13 2.38
CA THR A 157 -19.42 -1.37 1.87
C THR A 157 -19.80 -1.58 0.42
N ILE A 158 -18.79 -1.68 -0.46
CA ILE A 158 -18.97 -2.07 -1.86
C ILE A 158 -19.00 -3.59 -1.94
N VAL A 159 -20.17 -4.15 -2.27
CA VAL A 159 -20.35 -5.61 -2.39
C VAL A 159 -20.46 -6.04 -3.85
N GLY A 160 -19.95 -7.22 -4.17
CA GLY A 160 -20.05 -7.79 -5.52
C GLY A 160 -19.14 -8.98 -5.75
N ALA A 161 -19.30 -9.63 -6.90
CA ALA A 161 -18.52 -10.81 -7.28
C ALA A 161 -17.01 -10.54 -7.31
N GLY A 162 -16.18 -11.61 -7.19
CA GLY A 162 -14.75 -11.52 -7.40
C GLY A 162 -14.41 -10.99 -8.78
N GLY A 163 -13.37 -10.16 -8.91
CA GLY A 163 -12.92 -9.62 -10.19
C GLY A 163 -13.79 -8.52 -10.81
N ILE A 164 -14.92 -8.10 -10.18
CA ILE A 164 -15.84 -7.10 -10.74
C ILE A 164 -15.29 -5.66 -10.69
N GLY A 165 -14.14 -5.45 -10.03
CA GLY A 165 -13.49 -4.14 -9.92
C GLY A 165 -13.83 -3.37 -8.62
N LYS A 166 -14.22 -4.05 -7.53
CA LYS A 166 -14.52 -3.40 -6.23
C LYS A 166 -13.35 -2.58 -5.71
N THR A 167 -12.17 -3.17 -5.65
CA THR A 167 -10.93 -2.50 -5.21
C THR A 167 -10.60 -1.28 -6.07
N THR A 168 -10.72 -1.41 -7.40
CA THR A 168 -10.48 -0.31 -8.34
C THR A 168 -11.42 0.86 -8.09
N VAL A 169 -12.70 0.57 -7.87
CA VAL A 169 -13.71 1.61 -7.55
C VAL A 169 -13.45 2.22 -6.19
N ALA A 170 -13.13 1.41 -5.16
CA ALA A 170 -12.83 1.91 -3.81
C ALA A 170 -11.61 2.84 -3.80
N VAL A 171 -10.54 2.46 -4.49
CA VAL A 171 -9.32 3.30 -4.64
C VAL A 171 -9.64 4.60 -5.36
N ALA A 172 -10.42 4.56 -6.44
CA ALA A 172 -10.80 5.75 -7.18
C ALA A 172 -11.69 6.70 -6.38
N ILE A 173 -12.63 6.18 -5.56
CA ILE A 173 -13.42 6.98 -4.62
C ILE A 173 -12.49 7.63 -3.60
N ALA A 174 -11.63 6.84 -2.95
CA ALA A 174 -10.71 7.30 -1.93
C ALA A 174 -9.79 8.40 -2.44
N ASP A 175 -9.25 8.26 -3.65
CA ASP A 175 -8.44 9.27 -4.32
C ASP A 175 -9.23 10.57 -4.54
N ALA A 176 -10.43 10.46 -5.10
CA ALA A 176 -11.31 11.60 -5.38
C ALA A 176 -11.73 12.39 -4.12
N VAL A 177 -11.89 11.70 -2.97
CA VAL A 177 -12.32 12.33 -1.72
C VAL A 177 -11.15 12.68 -0.78
N THR A 178 -9.92 12.35 -1.13
CA THR A 178 -8.72 12.64 -0.33
C THR A 178 -8.65 14.10 0.17
N PRO A 179 -8.99 15.12 -0.64
CA PRO A 179 -8.97 16.51 -0.17
C PRO A 179 -9.93 16.81 0.97
N ASN A 180 -10.93 15.98 1.21
CA ASN A 180 -11.95 16.18 2.24
C ASN A 180 -11.49 15.69 3.63
N TYR A 181 -10.36 14.98 3.72
CA TYR A 181 -9.85 14.41 4.96
C TYR A 181 -8.59 15.14 5.41
N ARG A 182 -8.62 15.67 6.62
CA ARG A 182 -7.53 16.49 7.17
C ARG A 182 -6.29 15.67 7.52
N ASP A 183 -6.50 14.48 8.08
CA ASP A 183 -5.40 13.72 8.64
C ASP A 183 -4.82 12.69 7.66
N LYS A 184 -5.64 11.81 7.09
CA LYS A 184 -5.13 10.77 6.17
C LYS A 184 -6.26 10.05 5.42
N VAL A 185 -5.92 9.51 4.23
CA VAL A 185 -6.64 8.39 3.61
C VAL A 185 -5.73 7.16 3.70
N ALA A 186 -6.16 6.12 4.42
CA ALA A 186 -5.38 4.92 4.66
C ALA A 186 -6.01 3.70 3.98
N PHE A 187 -5.25 3.03 3.12
CA PHE A 187 -5.64 1.80 2.44
C PHE A 187 -5.05 0.58 3.14
N VAL A 188 -5.89 -0.39 3.45
CA VAL A 188 -5.55 -1.64 4.13
C VAL A 188 -6.03 -2.81 3.27
N ASP A 189 -5.10 -3.52 2.66
CA ASP A 189 -5.40 -4.78 1.96
C ASP A 189 -5.43 -5.92 2.97
N LEU A 190 -6.61 -6.47 3.22
CA LEU A 190 -6.81 -7.60 4.13
C LEU A 190 -6.60 -8.96 3.46
N SER A 191 -6.48 -9.03 2.13
CA SER A 191 -6.38 -10.28 1.40
C SER A 191 -5.24 -11.23 1.86
N PRO A 192 -4.06 -10.75 2.33
CA PRO A 192 -3.00 -11.62 2.79
C PRO A 192 -3.20 -12.12 4.24
N LEU A 193 -4.21 -11.59 4.96
CA LEU A 193 -4.39 -11.87 6.38
C LEU A 193 -5.08 -13.22 6.59
N THR A 194 -4.44 -14.11 7.33
CA THR A 194 -5.00 -15.42 7.68
C THR A 194 -5.58 -15.47 9.09
N ASP A 195 -5.09 -14.60 9.98
CA ASP A 195 -5.57 -14.50 11.36
C ASP A 195 -6.33 -13.18 11.57
N ALA A 196 -7.63 -13.27 11.77
CA ALA A 196 -8.50 -12.13 11.97
C ALA A 196 -8.17 -11.29 13.23
N ALA A 197 -7.52 -11.87 14.24
CA ALA A 197 -7.10 -11.16 15.44
C ALA A 197 -6.03 -10.09 15.16
N LEU A 198 -5.32 -10.20 14.04
CA LEU A 198 -4.26 -9.26 13.63
C LEU A 198 -4.77 -8.02 12.89
N ILE A 199 -6.07 -7.93 12.56
CA ILE A 199 -6.64 -6.78 11.84
C ILE A 199 -6.34 -5.45 12.52
N PRO A 200 -6.58 -5.28 13.85
CA PRO A 200 -6.30 -4.01 14.50
C PRO A 200 -4.82 -3.62 14.46
N SER A 201 -3.93 -4.62 14.60
CA SER A 201 -2.48 -4.41 14.53
C SER A 201 -2.02 -4.00 13.13
N MET A 202 -2.60 -4.60 12.08
CA MET A 202 -2.33 -4.23 10.69
C MET A 202 -2.78 -2.80 10.39
N VAL A 203 -3.99 -2.42 10.81
CA VAL A 203 -4.50 -1.05 10.66
C VAL A 203 -3.62 -0.07 11.42
N ALA A 204 -3.26 -0.39 12.66
CA ALA A 204 -2.37 0.43 13.49
C ALA A 204 -0.99 0.64 12.82
N ALA A 205 -0.40 -0.41 12.27
CA ALA A 205 0.88 -0.34 11.56
C ALA A 205 0.82 0.59 10.34
N ILE A 206 -0.25 0.52 9.55
CA ILE A 206 -0.46 1.39 8.38
C ILE A 206 -0.67 2.85 8.79
N LEU A 207 -1.27 3.09 9.95
CA LEU A 207 -1.43 4.42 10.51
C LEU A 207 -0.17 4.95 11.21
N GLY A 208 0.89 4.13 11.33
CA GLY A 208 2.16 4.50 11.93
C GLY A 208 2.20 4.38 13.46
N LEU A 209 1.27 3.62 14.05
CA LEU A 209 1.31 3.34 15.49
C LEU A 209 2.29 2.20 15.80
N PRO A 210 2.96 2.23 16.97
CA PRO A 210 3.75 1.10 17.44
C PRO A 210 2.86 -0.12 17.67
N THR A 211 3.23 -1.26 17.10
CA THR A 211 2.41 -2.48 17.07
C THR A 211 2.56 -3.39 18.30
N HIS A 212 3.30 -2.97 19.32
CA HIS A 212 3.64 -3.80 20.49
C HIS A 212 2.64 -3.74 21.65
N SER A 213 1.41 -3.27 21.44
CA SER A 213 0.42 -3.26 22.52
C SER A 213 -0.35 -4.58 22.57
N GLU A 214 -0.42 -5.22 23.75
CA GLU A 214 -1.29 -6.37 24.01
C GLU A 214 -2.78 -6.10 23.67
N ASN A 215 -3.14 -4.84 23.45
CA ASN A 215 -4.49 -4.41 23.08
C ASN A 215 -4.47 -3.41 21.92
N ALA A 216 -4.08 -3.91 20.73
CA ALA A 216 -3.96 -3.11 19.50
C ALA A 216 -5.25 -2.35 19.14
N LEU A 217 -6.43 -2.94 19.39
CA LEU A 217 -7.71 -2.30 19.09
C LEU A 217 -7.98 -1.10 20.00
N THR A 218 -7.66 -1.18 21.28
CA THR A 218 -7.82 -0.05 22.19
C THR A 218 -6.87 1.09 21.85
N ALA A 219 -5.62 0.79 21.52
CA ALA A 219 -4.65 1.78 21.07
C ALA A 219 -5.07 2.44 19.74
N LEU A 220 -5.58 1.65 18.82
CA LEU A 220 -6.11 2.13 17.54
C LEU A 220 -7.30 3.10 17.76
N ILE A 221 -8.27 2.72 18.59
CA ILE A 221 -9.43 3.55 18.90
C ILE A 221 -9.01 4.86 19.55
N ALA A 222 -8.09 4.81 20.53
CA ALA A 222 -7.58 6.01 21.21
C ALA A 222 -6.89 6.96 20.21
N PHE A 223 -6.12 6.42 19.27
CA PHE A 223 -5.48 7.23 18.22
C PHE A 223 -6.48 7.86 17.25
N LEU A 224 -7.53 7.13 16.90
CA LEU A 224 -8.53 7.58 15.93
C LEU A 224 -9.55 8.58 16.46
N SER A 225 -9.68 8.71 17.78
CA SER A 225 -10.76 9.45 18.43
C SER A 225 -10.85 10.94 18.05
N ASP A 226 -9.72 11.56 17.71
CA ASP A 226 -9.61 12.98 17.32
C ASP A 226 -9.27 13.18 15.83
N LYS A 227 -9.25 12.11 15.02
CA LYS A 227 -8.84 12.14 13.62
C LYS A 227 -10.01 12.33 12.66
N GLU A 228 -9.71 13.03 11.54
CA GLU A 228 -10.59 13.14 10.39
C GLU A 228 -9.96 12.40 9.21
N LEU A 229 -10.21 11.08 9.13
CA LEU A 229 -9.58 10.22 8.14
C LEU A 229 -10.58 9.26 7.45
N LEU A 230 -10.18 8.80 6.27
CA LEU A 230 -10.84 7.70 5.57
C LEU A 230 -10.00 6.43 5.71
N LEU A 231 -10.62 5.37 6.23
CA LEU A 231 -10.05 4.03 6.26
C LEU A 231 -10.68 3.20 5.13
N VAL A 232 -9.88 2.76 4.19
CA VAL A 232 -10.29 1.86 3.12
C VAL A 232 -9.87 0.44 3.49
N LEU A 233 -10.83 -0.46 3.68
CA LEU A 233 -10.62 -1.87 4.02
C LEU A 233 -10.94 -2.72 2.80
N ASP A 234 -9.92 -3.29 2.17
CA ASP A 234 -10.10 -4.08 0.94
C ASP A 234 -10.10 -5.58 1.23
N SER A 235 -10.95 -6.32 0.50
CA SER A 235 -11.02 -7.79 0.54
C SER A 235 -11.45 -8.36 1.91
N CYS A 236 -12.55 -7.85 2.49
CA CYS A 236 -13.02 -8.23 3.82
C CYS A 236 -13.73 -9.60 3.90
N GLU A 237 -14.01 -10.27 2.78
CA GLU A 237 -14.89 -11.45 2.70
C GLU A 237 -14.49 -12.66 3.54
N HIS A 238 -13.23 -12.79 3.93
CA HIS A 238 -12.72 -13.91 4.72
C HIS A 238 -12.58 -13.59 6.22
N VAL A 239 -12.82 -12.34 6.61
CA VAL A 239 -12.68 -11.83 7.99
C VAL A 239 -13.85 -10.94 8.42
N VAL A 240 -15.05 -11.20 7.87
CA VAL A 240 -16.25 -10.37 8.00
C VAL A 240 -16.57 -9.99 9.45
N ASP A 241 -16.67 -10.97 10.35
CA ASP A 241 -17.09 -10.73 11.74
C ASP A 241 -16.06 -9.89 12.52
N ALA A 242 -14.77 -10.11 12.29
CA ALA A 242 -13.71 -9.36 12.97
C ALA A 242 -13.63 -7.91 12.46
N VAL A 243 -13.80 -7.70 11.15
CA VAL A 243 -13.89 -6.37 10.56
C VAL A 243 -15.11 -5.64 11.08
N ALA A 244 -16.29 -6.29 11.11
CA ALA A 244 -17.53 -5.71 11.63
C ALA A 244 -17.35 -5.22 13.07
N ASN A 245 -16.83 -6.06 13.95
CA ASN A 245 -16.57 -5.71 15.35
C ASN A 245 -15.60 -4.52 15.49
N MET A 246 -14.50 -4.53 14.74
CA MET A 246 -13.55 -3.41 14.76
C MET A 246 -14.19 -2.12 14.27
N VAL A 247 -14.92 -2.17 13.15
CA VAL A 247 -15.57 -1.01 12.52
C VAL A 247 -16.60 -0.38 13.44
N GLU A 248 -17.46 -1.18 14.08
CA GLU A 248 -18.48 -0.69 15.02
C GLU A 248 -17.82 0.08 16.16
N ARG A 249 -16.82 -0.49 16.79
CA ARG A 249 -16.10 0.15 17.91
C ARG A 249 -15.35 1.42 17.50
N VAL A 250 -14.78 1.44 16.29
CA VAL A 250 -14.13 2.64 15.75
C VAL A 250 -15.15 3.73 15.49
N LEU A 251 -16.29 3.41 14.85
CA LEU A 251 -17.33 4.39 14.53
C LEU A 251 -18.05 4.96 15.76
N GLU A 252 -18.12 4.18 16.85
CA GLU A 252 -18.64 4.67 18.13
C GLU A 252 -17.73 5.70 18.79
N ALA A 253 -16.41 5.45 18.75
CA ALA A 253 -15.44 6.24 19.50
C ALA A 253 -14.78 7.37 18.69
N ALA A 254 -14.81 7.31 17.36
CA ALA A 254 -14.12 8.22 16.46
C ALA A 254 -15.09 8.88 15.46
N PRO A 255 -15.73 10.00 15.81
CA PRO A 255 -16.77 10.63 14.99
C PRO A 255 -16.27 11.17 13.66
N GLY A 256 -14.99 11.52 13.55
CA GLY A 256 -14.36 12.02 12.31
C GLY A 256 -13.85 10.94 11.36
N VAL A 257 -13.97 9.66 11.75
CA VAL A 257 -13.51 8.54 10.91
C VAL A 257 -14.63 8.09 9.97
N HIS A 258 -14.27 7.94 8.69
CA HIS A 258 -15.10 7.32 7.66
C HIS A 258 -14.48 6.00 7.22
N ILE A 259 -15.32 5.04 6.83
CA ILE A 259 -14.89 3.71 6.42
C ILE A 259 -15.50 3.36 5.07
N LEU A 260 -14.65 2.92 4.14
CA LEU A 260 -15.03 2.36 2.85
C LEU A 260 -14.50 0.94 2.78
N ALA A 261 -15.38 -0.04 2.76
CA ALA A 261 -15.01 -1.45 2.70
C ALA A 261 -15.32 -2.06 1.33
N THR A 262 -14.57 -3.08 0.94
CA THR A 262 -14.93 -3.96 -0.18
C THR A 262 -15.07 -5.39 0.32
N SER A 263 -16.10 -6.09 -0.17
CA SER A 263 -16.34 -7.48 0.20
C SER A 263 -17.16 -8.19 -0.89
N ARG A 264 -17.21 -9.52 -0.85
CA ARG A 264 -18.14 -10.30 -1.66
C ARG A 264 -19.55 -10.34 -1.06
N GLU A 265 -19.65 -10.16 0.25
CA GLU A 265 -20.89 -10.16 1.01
C GLU A 265 -20.93 -8.98 1.99
N PRO A 266 -22.13 -8.64 2.53
CA PRO A 266 -22.25 -7.62 3.56
C PRO A 266 -21.45 -7.95 4.82
N LEU A 267 -20.88 -6.92 5.46
CA LEU A 267 -20.18 -7.07 6.75
C LEU A 267 -21.18 -7.19 7.92
N ARG A 268 -22.43 -6.77 7.73
CA ARG A 268 -23.51 -6.82 8.73
C ARG A 268 -23.25 -6.01 9.99
N ALA A 269 -22.38 -5.00 9.89
CA ALA A 269 -22.05 -4.11 10.98
C ALA A 269 -23.07 -2.98 11.13
N ALA A 270 -23.22 -2.47 12.35
CA ALA A 270 -24.14 -1.37 12.64
C ALA A 270 -23.75 -0.11 11.84
N GLY A 271 -24.75 0.51 11.21
CA GLY A 271 -24.55 1.71 10.37
C GLY A 271 -24.00 1.44 8.98
N GLU A 272 -23.81 0.19 8.58
CA GLU A 272 -23.36 -0.19 7.24
C GLU A 272 -24.32 0.27 6.16
N ARG A 273 -23.82 0.94 5.13
CA ARG A 273 -24.52 1.22 3.89
C ARG A 273 -23.96 0.36 2.78
N LEU A 274 -24.79 -0.52 2.23
CA LEU A 274 -24.38 -1.39 1.13
C LEU A 274 -24.52 -0.70 -0.22
N TYR A 275 -23.49 -0.83 -1.04
CA TYR A 275 -23.52 -0.52 -2.45
C TYR A 275 -23.18 -1.76 -3.26
N ARG A 276 -24.16 -2.29 -4.02
CA ARG A 276 -23.95 -3.45 -4.89
C ARG A 276 -23.33 -2.99 -6.21
N LEU A 277 -22.08 -3.36 -6.44
CA LEU A 277 -21.39 -3.09 -7.71
C LEU A 277 -21.85 -4.11 -8.76
N LEU A 278 -22.50 -3.61 -9.81
CA LEU A 278 -22.96 -4.44 -10.92
C LEU A 278 -21.85 -4.65 -11.95
N PRO A 279 -21.91 -5.69 -12.80
CA PRO A 279 -21.02 -5.86 -13.94
C PRO A 279 -20.99 -4.64 -14.86
N LEU A 280 -19.92 -4.49 -15.63
CA LEU A 280 -19.87 -3.48 -16.68
C LEU A 280 -20.92 -3.77 -17.74
N GLY A 281 -21.51 -2.72 -18.30
CA GLY A 281 -22.52 -2.85 -19.37
C GLY A 281 -21.95 -3.58 -20.57
N VAL A 282 -22.69 -4.58 -21.05
CA VAL A 282 -22.40 -5.35 -22.26
C VAL A 282 -23.46 -5.05 -23.31
N PRO A 283 -23.17 -5.21 -24.60
CA PRO A 283 -24.18 -5.09 -25.65
C PRO A 283 -25.28 -6.16 -25.47
N PRO A 284 -26.55 -5.82 -25.70
CA PRO A 284 -27.68 -6.76 -25.52
C PRO A 284 -27.67 -7.92 -26.53
N SER A 285 -27.02 -7.74 -27.70
CA SER A 285 -26.81 -8.76 -28.73
C SER A 285 -25.50 -8.52 -29.44
N SER A 286 -24.80 -9.59 -29.79
CA SER A 286 -23.58 -9.52 -30.63
C SER A 286 -23.90 -9.62 -32.14
N VAL A 287 -25.13 -9.99 -32.50
CA VAL A 287 -25.54 -10.20 -33.90
C VAL A 287 -25.73 -8.85 -34.59
N GLY A 288 -24.94 -8.58 -35.62
CA GLY A 288 -25.03 -7.36 -36.42
C GLY A 288 -24.39 -6.11 -35.76
N LEU A 289 -23.77 -6.25 -34.61
CA LEU A 289 -23.08 -5.15 -33.94
C LEU A 289 -21.79 -4.74 -34.69
N LYS A 290 -21.70 -3.49 -35.10
CA LYS A 290 -20.48 -2.96 -35.71
C LYS A 290 -19.41 -2.71 -34.68
N ALA A 291 -18.13 -2.78 -35.06
CA ALA A 291 -17.00 -2.57 -34.14
C ALA A 291 -17.07 -1.22 -33.42
N GLU A 292 -17.47 -0.17 -34.10
CA GLU A 292 -17.62 1.18 -33.52
C GLU A 292 -18.73 1.25 -32.49
N GLU A 293 -19.86 0.57 -32.72
CA GLU A 293 -20.97 0.49 -31.76
C GLU A 293 -20.60 -0.37 -30.54
N ALA A 294 -19.80 -1.43 -30.77
CA ALA A 294 -19.30 -2.28 -29.69
C ALA A 294 -18.41 -1.49 -28.70
N GLN A 295 -17.57 -0.60 -29.19
CA GLN A 295 -16.70 0.24 -28.37
C GLN A 295 -17.44 1.23 -27.46
N ALA A 296 -18.73 1.48 -27.67
CA ALA A 296 -19.54 2.28 -26.74
C ALA A 296 -19.81 1.56 -25.42
N PHE A 297 -19.63 0.24 -25.36
CA PHE A 297 -19.88 -0.54 -24.15
C PHE A 297 -18.64 -0.64 -23.24
N PRO A 298 -18.76 -0.28 -21.93
CA PRO A 298 -17.62 -0.28 -21.01
C PRO A 298 -16.91 -1.65 -20.89
N ALA A 299 -17.66 -2.75 -20.98
CA ALA A 299 -17.04 -4.08 -20.93
C ALA A 299 -16.09 -4.33 -22.12
N ILE A 300 -16.39 -3.80 -23.29
CA ILE A 300 -15.55 -3.93 -24.50
C ILE A 300 -14.35 -2.98 -24.41
N GLN A 301 -14.58 -1.75 -23.93
CA GLN A 301 -13.49 -0.77 -23.74
C GLN A 301 -12.38 -1.25 -22.80
N LEU A 302 -12.66 -2.24 -21.95
CA LEU A 302 -11.66 -2.82 -21.04
C LEU A 302 -10.63 -3.69 -21.79
N PHE A 303 -10.96 -4.18 -22.98
CA PHE A 303 -10.13 -5.12 -23.79
C PHE A 303 -9.51 -4.48 -25.02
N VAL A 304 -9.83 -3.23 -25.30
CA VAL A 304 -9.31 -2.45 -26.43
C VAL A 304 -8.33 -1.38 -25.92
#